data_83e8541199e9943d7962fa95ddb1e64b
#
_entry.id   83e8541199e9943d7962fa95ddb1e64b
#
_cell.length_a   1.000
_cell.length_b   1.000
_cell.length_c   1.000
_cell.angle_alpha   90.00
_cell.angle_beta   90.00
_cell.angle_gamma   90.00
#
_symmetry.space_group_name_H-M   'P 1'
#
loop_
_entity.id
_entity.type
_entity.pdbx_description
1 polymer ?
#
loop_
_entity_poly.entity_id
_entity_poly.type
_entity_poly.pdbx_seq_one_letter_code
_entity_poly.pdbx_strand_id
1 'polypeptide(L)'
;MSRRRARPWLRWTGFALLAGLSFLFVLPILWMTTTSFQAGEKMFQLTTEWIPSVWHPENYSNALRHAPFAQYFLNSGIVSVAVMVGNLVFGTLAGYGLAKFRFRGDRFVLVLILSTLMLPLEVTLVPTFLVVHAFDWLNTYQGIVGPLLIDAFGVFLMRQSIISIPADYIEAARIDGAGELRILWQVILPQCKPALAILAIFSFRDSWDQYLWPLTVVSVDALRTYPLGLVQFGEDYGNPPTEQMAIAVLATIPVFLLFALLQRSVRQGFGLSGLK
;
A
#
# COMPACT_ATOMS: atom_id res chain seq x y z
N MET A 1 21.73 -26.16 29.51
CA MET A 1 21.79 -25.83 28.06
C MET A 1 22.77 -24.69 27.82
N SER A 2 23.97 -24.98 27.31
CA SER A 2 25.05 -23.99 27.10
C SER A 2 24.65 -23.05 25.93
N ARG A 3 24.44 -21.78 26.23
CA ARG A 3 24.38 -20.73 25.21
C ARG A 3 25.74 -20.69 24.50
N ARG A 4 25.85 -21.31 23.31
CA ARG A 4 27.00 -21.14 22.43
C ARG A 4 27.12 -19.63 22.14
N ARG A 5 28.13 -18.98 22.74
CA ARG A 5 28.49 -17.60 22.41
C ARG A 5 28.78 -17.56 20.90
N ALA A 6 27.86 -17.00 20.11
CA ALA A 6 28.10 -16.83 18.68
C ALA A 6 29.40 -16.04 18.51
N ARG A 7 30.32 -16.58 17.72
CA ARG A 7 31.64 -15.99 17.45
C ARG A 7 31.43 -14.57 16.95
N PRO A 8 32.10 -13.54 17.50
CA PRO A 8 31.81 -12.14 17.18
C PRO A 8 31.95 -11.82 15.68
N TRP A 9 32.86 -12.46 14.99
CA TRP A 9 33.05 -12.28 13.54
C TRP A 9 31.81 -12.73 12.71
N LEU A 10 31.09 -13.79 13.12
CA LEU A 10 29.83 -14.21 12.46
C LEU A 10 28.72 -13.13 12.58
N ARG A 11 28.73 -12.36 13.64
CA ARG A 11 27.79 -11.23 13.81
C ARG A 11 28.16 -10.08 12.89
N TRP A 12 29.45 -9.76 12.77
CA TRP A 12 29.91 -8.69 11.90
C TRP A 12 29.74 -9.02 10.41
N THR A 13 30.03 -10.27 9.99
CA THR A 13 29.77 -10.71 8.61
C THR A 13 28.28 -10.69 8.29
N GLY A 14 27.40 -11.15 9.21
CA GLY A 14 25.96 -11.05 9.05
C GLY A 14 25.47 -9.60 8.93
N PHE A 15 26.02 -8.70 9.75
CA PHE A 15 25.68 -7.28 9.68
C PHE A 15 26.16 -6.63 8.39
N ALA A 16 27.36 -6.93 7.93
CA ALA A 16 27.91 -6.44 6.66
C ALA A 16 27.09 -6.92 5.44
N LEU A 17 26.68 -8.19 5.44
CA LEU A 17 25.79 -8.74 4.41
C LEU A 17 24.43 -8.05 4.40
N LEU A 18 23.81 -7.86 5.57
CA LEU A 18 22.52 -7.16 5.69
C LEU A 18 22.63 -5.70 5.24
N ALA A 19 23.71 -5.02 5.62
CA ALA A 19 23.96 -3.64 5.20
C ALA A 19 24.18 -3.55 3.68
N GLY A 20 24.94 -4.46 3.09
CA GLY A 20 25.16 -4.53 1.63
C GLY A 20 23.87 -4.80 0.86
N LEU A 21 23.05 -5.77 1.33
CA LEU A 21 21.74 -6.04 0.74
C LEU A 21 20.81 -4.82 0.88
N SER A 22 20.75 -4.19 2.06
CA SER A 22 19.93 -2.99 2.27
C SER A 22 20.36 -1.85 1.34
N PHE A 23 21.66 -1.64 1.17
CA PHE A 23 22.21 -0.64 0.22
C PHE A 23 21.78 -0.94 -1.22
N LEU A 24 21.83 -2.21 -1.64
CA LEU A 24 21.39 -2.62 -2.98
C LEU A 24 19.90 -2.30 -3.24
N PHE A 25 19.02 -2.49 -2.23
CA PHE A 25 17.60 -2.15 -2.36
C PHE A 25 17.34 -0.64 -2.36
N VAL A 26 18.19 0.16 -1.72
CA VAL A 26 18.06 1.63 -1.68
C VAL A 26 18.64 2.28 -2.94
N LEU A 27 19.58 1.60 -3.61
CA LEU A 27 20.32 2.13 -4.75
C LEU A 27 19.43 2.67 -5.90
N PRO A 28 18.32 2.01 -6.33
CA PRO A 28 17.42 2.56 -7.35
C PRO A 28 16.77 3.87 -6.90
N ILE A 29 16.42 4.00 -5.62
CA ILE A 29 15.80 5.22 -5.07
C ILE A 29 16.84 6.35 -5.03
N LEU A 30 18.07 6.04 -4.66
CA LEU A 30 19.16 7.01 -4.69
C LEU A 30 19.43 7.48 -6.13
N TRP A 31 19.49 6.55 -7.08
CA TRP A 31 19.67 6.89 -8.49
C TRP A 31 18.52 7.76 -9.02
N MET A 32 17.26 7.41 -8.76
CA MET A 32 16.11 8.22 -9.10
C MET A 32 16.20 9.62 -8.51
N THR A 33 16.59 9.70 -7.22
CA THR A 33 16.74 11.00 -6.52
C THR A 33 17.88 11.82 -7.11
N THR A 34 19.04 11.25 -7.40
CA THR A 34 20.14 11.99 -8.01
C THR A 34 19.83 12.41 -9.44
N THR A 35 19.16 11.56 -10.23
CA THR A 35 18.73 11.86 -11.59
C THR A 35 17.71 13.00 -11.63
N SER A 36 16.83 13.11 -10.63
CA SER A 36 15.86 14.23 -10.55
C SER A 36 16.50 15.62 -10.44
N PHE A 37 17.79 15.68 -10.06
CA PHE A 37 18.56 16.92 -10.00
C PHE A 37 19.51 17.12 -11.18
N GLN A 38 19.51 16.24 -12.20
CA GLN A 38 20.35 16.39 -13.37
C GLN A 38 19.72 17.27 -14.45
N ALA A 39 20.55 17.78 -15.38
CA ALA A 39 20.05 18.40 -16.60
C ALA A 39 19.40 17.37 -17.51
N GLY A 40 18.25 17.72 -18.13
CA GLY A 40 17.46 16.79 -18.96
C GLY A 40 18.24 16.13 -20.11
N GLU A 41 19.16 16.88 -20.72
CA GLU A 41 19.99 16.40 -21.83
C GLU A 41 21.01 15.31 -21.43
N LYS A 42 21.42 15.26 -20.15
CA LYS A 42 22.45 14.33 -19.67
C LYS A 42 21.94 12.91 -19.41
N MET A 43 20.65 12.70 -19.23
CA MET A 43 20.11 11.39 -18.90
C MET A 43 20.32 10.34 -20.00
N PHE A 44 20.40 10.75 -21.26
CA PHE A 44 20.62 9.86 -22.41
C PHE A 44 22.10 9.71 -22.80
N GLN A 45 23.00 10.31 -22.04
CA GLN A 45 24.44 10.15 -22.30
C GLN A 45 24.95 8.81 -21.73
N LEU A 46 25.92 8.20 -22.45
CA LEU A 46 26.52 6.92 -22.08
C LEU A 46 27.26 6.93 -20.71
N THR A 47 27.53 8.12 -20.16
CA THR A 47 28.20 8.30 -18.87
C THR A 47 27.16 8.66 -17.82
N THR A 48 26.72 7.67 -17.02
CA THR A 48 25.84 7.89 -15.88
C THR A 48 26.57 8.63 -14.77
N GLU A 49 26.26 9.91 -14.57
CA GLU A 49 26.73 10.65 -13.41
C GLU A 49 25.89 10.25 -12.18
N TRP A 50 26.51 9.55 -11.22
CA TRP A 50 25.83 9.18 -9.96
C TRP A 50 25.60 10.39 -9.04
N ILE A 51 26.44 11.41 -9.15
CA ILE A 51 26.32 12.65 -8.41
C ILE A 51 26.31 13.78 -9.45
N PRO A 52 25.26 14.63 -9.49
CA PRO A 52 25.20 15.73 -10.44
C PRO A 52 26.39 16.68 -10.26
N SER A 53 27.05 17.00 -11.36
CA SER A 53 28.10 18.05 -11.39
C SER A 53 27.51 19.45 -11.17
N VAL A 54 26.27 19.65 -11.64
CA VAL A 54 25.44 20.85 -11.42
C VAL A 54 24.07 20.37 -10.95
N TRP A 55 23.54 20.97 -9.89
CA TRP A 55 22.26 20.61 -9.32
C TRP A 55 21.15 21.48 -9.90
N HIS A 56 20.09 20.85 -10.38
CA HIS A 56 18.91 21.46 -11.01
C HIS A 56 17.65 21.27 -10.16
N PRO A 57 17.50 21.90 -8.98
CA PRO A 57 16.30 21.77 -8.15
C PRO A 57 15.05 22.35 -8.84
N GLU A 58 15.20 23.19 -9.85
CA GLU A 58 14.14 23.73 -10.69
C GLU A 58 13.34 22.64 -11.40
N ASN A 59 13.87 21.43 -11.62
CA ASN A 59 13.12 20.32 -12.20
C ASN A 59 11.83 20.02 -11.43
N TYR A 60 11.84 20.15 -10.11
CA TYR A 60 10.66 19.95 -9.27
C TYR A 60 9.60 21.03 -9.51
N SER A 61 10.03 22.30 -9.54
CA SER A 61 9.11 23.41 -9.79
C SER A 61 8.59 23.44 -11.22
N ASN A 62 9.41 23.06 -12.19
CA ASN A 62 9.03 22.98 -13.59
C ASN A 62 7.99 21.87 -13.79
N ALA A 63 8.22 20.67 -13.31
CA ALA A 63 7.28 19.56 -13.38
C ALA A 63 5.91 19.92 -12.78
N LEU A 64 5.90 20.57 -11.61
CA LEU A 64 4.66 21.01 -10.95
C LEU A 64 3.93 22.15 -11.69
N ARG A 65 4.62 22.91 -12.56
CA ARG A 65 4.03 23.95 -13.39
C ARG A 65 3.52 23.44 -14.72
N HIS A 66 4.21 22.45 -15.30
CA HIS A 66 3.86 21.88 -16.61
C HIS A 66 2.58 21.05 -16.57
N ALA A 67 2.26 20.43 -15.45
CA ALA A 67 1.03 19.68 -15.26
C ALA A 67 0.47 19.84 -13.83
N PRO A 68 -0.83 19.69 -13.60
CA PRO A 68 -1.47 19.92 -12.30
C PRO A 68 -1.21 18.77 -11.30
N PHE A 69 0.06 18.40 -11.08
CA PHE A 69 0.42 17.29 -10.21
C PHE A 69 -0.04 17.46 -8.76
N ALA A 70 -0.18 18.71 -8.26
CA ALA A 70 -0.76 18.94 -6.94
C ALA A 70 -2.18 18.34 -6.84
N GLN A 71 -3.00 18.49 -7.88
CA GLN A 71 -4.33 17.90 -7.95
C GLN A 71 -4.26 16.38 -8.10
N TYR A 72 -3.36 15.86 -8.94
CA TYR A 72 -3.20 14.41 -9.13
C TYR A 72 -2.76 13.71 -7.83
N PHE A 73 -1.85 14.32 -7.05
CA PHE A 73 -1.47 13.84 -5.74
C PHE A 73 -2.62 13.90 -4.74
N LEU A 74 -3.42 14.96 -4.76
CA LEU A 74 -4.60 15.08 -3.91
C LEU A 74 -5.63 13.97 -4.24
N ASN A 75 -5.92 13.76 -5.55
CA ASN A 75 -6.81 12.71 -5.99
C ASN A 75 -6.33 11.33 -5.54
N SER A 76 -5.03 11.03 -5.77
CA SER A 76 -4.43 9.78 -5.30
C SER A 76 -4.52 9.63 -3.79
N GLY A 77 -4.30 10.70 -3.04
CA GLY A 77 -4.43 10.71 -1.58
C GLY A 77 -5.85 10.40 -1.13
N ILE A 78 -6.86 11.05 -1.73
CA ILE A 78 -8.28 10.80 -1.42
C ILE A 78 -8.64 9.35 -1.73
N VAL A 79 -8.28 8.85 -2.91
CA VAL A 79 -8.57 7.47 -3.35
C VAL A 79 -7.88 6.47 -2.42
N SER A 80 -6.58 6.62 -2.17
CA SER A 80 -5.82 5.67 -1.37
C SER A 80 -6.25 5.65 0.10
N VAL A 81 -6.60 6.79 0.68
CA VAL A 81 -7.13 6.85 2.04
C VAL A 81 -8.53 6.21 2.10
N ALA A 82 -9.39 6.48 1.12
CA ALA A 82 -10.74 5.88 1.08
C ALA A 82 -10.67 4.36 0.93
N VAL A 83 -9.82 3.85 0.03
CA VAL A 83 -9.59 2.40 -0.15
C VAL A 83 -8.98 1.78 1.10
N MET A 84 -7.98 2.40 1.71
CA MET A 84 -7.39 1.93 2.97
C MET A 84 -8.42 1.83 4.09
N VAL A 85 -9.22 2.86 4.29
CA VAL A 85 -10.28 2.87 5.32
C VAL A 85 -11.33 1.82 5.02
N GLY A 86 -11.76 1.68 3.76
CA GLY A 86 -12.69 0.65 3.32
C GLY A 86 -12.17 -0.76 3.65
N ASN A 87 -10.94 -1.06 3.26
CA ASN A 87 -10.32 -2.35 3.56
C ASN A 87 -10.15 -2.61 5.07
N LEU A 88 -9.77 -1.60 5.84
CA LEU A 88 -9.71 -1.72 7.31
C LEU A 88 -11.09 -2.04 7.91
N VAL A 89 -12.14 -1.36 7.48
CA VAL A 89 -13.50 -1.55 8.00
C VAL A 89 -14.08 -2.87 7.50
N PHE A 90 -14.21 -3.04 6.18
CA PHE A 90 -14.89 -4.20 5.60
C PHE A 90 -14.08 -5.48 5.77
N GLY A 91 -12.75 -5.42 5.59
CA GLY A 91 -11.86 -6.55 5.82
C GLY A 91 -11.90 -7.03 7.28
N THR A 92 -11.95 -6.09 8.23
CA THR A 92 -12.09 -6.43 9.65
C THR A 92 -13.43 -7.04 9.98
N LEU A 93 -14.55 -6.45 9.50
CA LEU A 93 -15.90 -6.95 9.76
C LEU A 93 -16.09 -8.34 9.16
N ALA A 94 -15.68 -8.54 7.90
CA ALA A 94 -15.74 -9.83 7.23
C ALA A 94 -14.80 -10.86 7.90
N GLY A 95 -13.57 -10.45 8.23
CA GLY A 95 -12.61 -11.27 8.96
C GLY A 95 -13.13 -11.71 10.32
N TYR A 96 -13.79 -10.81 11.07
CA TYR A 96 -14.42 -11.10 12.36
C TYR A 96 -15.59 -12.08 12.20
N GLY A 97 -16.47 -11.83 11.24
CA GLY A 97 -17.59 -12.71 10.92
C GLY A 97 -17.11 -14.15 10.64
N LEU A 98 -16.10 -14.30 9.79
CA LEU A 98 -15.55 -15.60 9.43
C LEU A 98 -14.65 -16.25 10.51
N ALA A 99 -14.19 -15.47 11.50
CA ALA A 99 -13.34 -15.99 12.59
C ALA A 99 -14.14 -16.47 13.80
N LYS A 100 -15.20 -15.78 14.15
CA LYS A 100 -15.90 -15.96 15.43
C LYS A 100 -17.32 -16.53 15.30
N PHE A 101 -17.94 -16.41 14.14
CA PHE A 101 -19.27 -16.97 13.90
C PHE A 101 -19.19 -18.23 13.04
N ARG A 102 -19.85 -19.30 13.47
CA ARG A 102 -20.02 -20.52 12.70
C ARG A 102 -21.39 -20.53 12.06
N PHE A 103 -21.42 -20.62 10.72
CA PHE A 103 -22.66 -20.73 9.95
C PHE A 103 -22.48 -21.79 8.85
N ARG A 104 -23.61 -22.28 8.32
CA ARG A 104 -23.57 -23.26 7.23
C ARG A 104 -22.92 -22.61 5.99
N GLY A 105 -21.81 -23.18 5.52
CA GLY A 105 -21.09 -22.68 4.34
C GLY A 105 -19.94 -21.69 4.66
N ASP A 106 -19.58 -21.47 5.92
CA ASP A 106 -18.46 -20.59 6.32
C ASP A 106 -17.15 -20.93 5.60
N ARG A 107 -16.83 -22.21 5.46
CA ARG A 107 -15.67 -22.70 4.71
C ARG A 107 -15.76 -22.41 3.22
N PHE A 108 -16.95 -22.59 2.63
CA PHE A 108 -17.18 -22.32 1.22
C PHE A 108 -17.00 -20.83 0.92
N VAL A 109 -17.60 -19.96 1.74
CA VAL A 109 -17.44 -18.50 1.62
C VAL A 109 -15.97 -18.10 1.74
N LEU A 110 -15.24 -18.68 2.70
CA LEU A 110 -13.81 -18.42 2.83
C LEU A 110 -13.02 -18.83 1.59
N VAL A 111 -13.27 -20.05 1.07
CA VAL A 111 -12.61 -20.55 -0.15
C VAL A 111 -12.95 -19.66 -1.35
N LEU A 112 -14.19 -19.23 -1.48
CA LEU A 112 -14.63 -18.31 -2.53
C LEU A 112 -13.86 -16.97 -2.47
N ILE A 113 -13.76 -16.38 -1.28
CA ILE A 113 -13.00 -15.14 -1.07
C ILE A 113 -11.52 -15.36 -1.43
N LEU A 114 -10.92 -16.45 -0.93
CA LEU A 114 -9.50 -16.74 -1.22
C LEU A 114 -9.25 -17.04 -2.71
N SER A 115 -10.21 -17.62 -3.42
CA SER A 115 -10.08 -17.89 -4.85
C SER A 115 -9.98 -16.60 -5.67
N THR A 116 -10.54 -15.48 -5.19
CA THR A 116 -10.40 -14.19 -5.87
C THR A 116 -8.95 -13.67 -5.87
N LEU A 117 -8.12 -14.05 -4.89
CA LEU A 117 -6.68 -13.73 -4.89
C LEU A 117 -5.90 -14.36 -6.05
N MET A 118 -6.46 -15.41 -6.66
CA MET A 118 -5.83 -16.07 -7.80
C MET A 118 -6.18 -15.42 -9.14
N LEU A 119 -7.14 -14.50 -9.13
CA LEU A 119 -7.58 -13.80 -10.34
C LEU A 119 -6.76 -12.51 -10.50
N PRO A 120 -5.96 -12.39 -11.58
CA PRO A 120 -5.27 -11.14 -11.87
C PRO A 120 -6.28 -10.04 -12.24
N LEU A 121 -5.92 -8.79 -11.91
CA LEU A 121 -6.76 -7.62 -12.16
C LEU A 121 -7.18 -7.52 -13.64
N GLU A 122 -6.29 -7.85 -14.54
CA GLU A 122 -6.50 -7.77 -15.99
C GLU A 122 -7.68 -8.63 -16.45
N VAL A 123 -7.91 -9.78 -15.82
CA VAL A 123 -9.05 -10.67 -16.12
C VAL A 123 -10.37 -10.07 -15.65
N THR A 124 -10.36 -9.41 -14.49
CA THR A 124 -11.56 -8.81 -13.89
C THR A 124 -11.84 -7.39 -14.38
N LEU A 125 -10.91 -6.78 -15.12
CA LEU A 125 -10.96 -5.38 -15.53
C LEU A 125 -12.25 -5.06 -16.31
N VAL A 126 -12.52 -5.82 -17.38
CA VAL A 126 -13.68 -5.59 -18.25
C VAL A 126 -15.02 -5.83 -17.52
N PRO A 127 -15.22 -6.95 -16.80
CA PRO A 127 -16.42 -7.14 -15.99
C PRO A 127 -16.64 -6.03 -14.95
N THR A 128 -15.59 -5.61 -14.26
CA THR A 128 -15.67 -4.55 -13.24
C THR A 128 -16.02 -3.20 -13.90
N PHE A 129 -15.42 -2.88 -15.05
CA PHE A 129 -15.77 -1.69 -15.83
C PHE A 129 -17.25 -1.67 -16.20
N LEU A 130 -17.80 -2.78 -16.70
CA LEU A 130 -19.21 -2.88 -17.06
C LEU A 130 -20.13 -2.63 -15.86
N VAL A 131 -19.76 -3.12 -14.67
CA VAL A 131 -20.53 -2.86 -13.45
C VAL A 131 -20.48 -1.37 -13.08
N VAL A 132 -19.29 -0.77 -13.08
CA VAL A 132 -19.12 0.66 -12.76
C VAL A 132 -19.84 1.55 -13.78
N HIS A 133 -19.79 1.19 -15.06
CA HIS A 133 -20.54 1.86 -16.13
C HIS A 133 -22.06 1.75 -15.91
N ALA A 134 -22.56 0.58 -15.54
CA ALA A 134 -24.01 0.37 -15.29
C ALA A 134 -24.55 1.18 -14.11
N PHE A 135 -23.68 1.57 -13.18
CA PHE A 135 -24.00 2.47 -12.06
C PHE A 135 -23.79 3.96 -12.39
N ASP A 136 -23.40 4.32 -13.61
CA ASP A 136 -23.03 5.68 -14.01
C ASP A 136 -21.92 6.31 -13.15
N TRP A 137 -20.96 5.47 -12.69
CA TRP A 137 -19.85 5.89 -11.84
C TRP A 137 -18.57 6.23 -12.62
N LEU A 138 -18.58 6.23 -13.94
CA LEU A 138 -17.43 6.66 -14.73
C LEU A 138 -17.11 8.14 -14.42
N ASN A 139 -15.82 8.47 -14.40
CA ASN A 139 -15.35 9.81 -14.06
C ASN A 139 -15.85 10.30 -12.69
N THR A 140 -15.91 9.42 -11.70
CA THR A 140 -16.24 9.76 -10.30
C THR A 140 -15.31 9.05 -9.33
N TYR A 141 -15.15 9.60 -8.12
CA TYR A 141 -14.40 8.92 -7.06
C TYR A 141 -15.03 7.57 -6.67
N GLN A 142 -16.35 7.45 -6.73
CA GLN A 142 -17.05 6.20 -6.46
C GLN A 142 -16.65 5.09 -7.44
N GLY A 143 -16.49 5.43 -8.71
CA GLY A 143 -16.03 4.48 -9.73
C GLY A 143 -14.59 4.03 -9.53
N ILE A 144 -13.73 4.93 -9.03
CA ILE A 144 -12.33 4.59 -8.75
C ILE A 144 -12.23 3.74 -7.47
N VAL A 145 -12.90 4.16 -6.40
CA VAL A 145 -12.77 3.59 -5.04
C VAL A 145 -13.64 2.34 -4.84
N GLY A 146 -14.87 2.34 -5.39
CA GLY A 146 -15.89 1.34 -5.09
C GLY A 146 -15.42 -0.11 -5.22
N PRO A 147 -14.87 -0.54 -6.36
CA PRO A 147 -14.39 -1.90 -6.57
C PRO A 147 -13.21 -2.29 -5.66
N LEU A 148 -12.50 -1.32 -5.10
CA LEU A 148 -11.29 -1.51 -4.29
C LEU A 148 -11.56 -1.44 -2.77
N LEU A 149 -12.81 -1.15 -2.34
CA LEU A 149 -13.16 -0.95 -0.91
C LEU A 149 -12.96 -2.18 -0.04
N ILE A 150 -13.01 -3.37 -0.62
CA ILE A 150 -12.78 -4.64 0.08
C ILE A 150 -11.87 -5.51 -0.75
N ASP A 151 -10.82 -6.01 -0.12
CA ASP A 151 -9.87 -6.95 -0.72
C ASP A 151 -9.84 -8.26 0.05
N ALA A 152 -9.73 -9.36 -0.67
CA ALA A 152 -9.67 -10.71 -0.10
C ALA A 152 -8.46 -10.91 0.82
N PHE A 153 -7.32 -10.28 0.52
CA PHE A 153 -6.14 -10.29 1.40
C PHE A 153 -6.45 -9.66 2.75
N GLY A 154 -7.16 -8.52 2.78
CA GLY A 154 -7.58 -7.85 4.00
C GLY A 154 -8.48 -8.73 4.87
N VAL A 155 -9.48 -9.38 4.26
CA VAL A 155 -10.37 -10.32 4.94
C VAL A 155 -9.59 -11.50 5.53
N PHE A 156 -8.68 -12.08 4.75
CA PHE A 156 -7.85 -13.21 5.17
C PHE A 156 -6.92 -12.83 6.33
N LEU A 157 -6.18 -11.72 6.19
CA LEU A 157 -5.23 -11.24 7.18
C LEU A 157 -5.92 -10.97 8.52
N MET A 158 -7.06 -10.26 8.50
CA MET A 158 -7.82 -9.96 9.69
C MET A 158 -8.40 -11.22 10.32
N ARG A 159 -8.96 -12.12 9.51
CA ARG A 159 -9.44 -13.42 10.01
C ARG A 159 -8.33 -14.21 10.71
N GLN A 160 -7.14 -14.33 10.13
CA GLN A 160 -6.02 -15.06 10.74
C GLN A 160 -5.57 -14.41 12.06
N SER A 161 -5.50 -13.08 12.09
CA SER A 161 -5.16 -12.35 13.31
C SER A 161 -6.20 -12.54 14.41
N ILE A 162 -7.50 -12.50 14.07
CA ILE A 162 -8.59 -12.64 15.03
C ILE A 162 -8.72 -14.06 15.57
N ILE A 163 -8.45 -15.08 14.75
CA ILE A 163 -8.44 -16.50 15.21
C ILE A 163 -7.36 -16.74 16.26
N SER A 164 -6.22 -16.06 16.16
CA SER A 164 -5.11 -16.23 17.11
C SER A 164 -5.41 -15.70 18.52
N ILE A 165 -6.49 -14.91 18.69
CA ILE A 165 -6.92 -14.38 19.99
C ILE A 165 -7.64 -15.48 20.76
N PRO A 166 -7.19 -15.83 22.00
CA PRO A 166 -7.86 -16.81 22.86
C PRO A 166 -9.34 -16.47 23.08
N ALA A 167 -10.20 -17.50 23.06
CA ALA A 167 -11.66 -17.34 23.24
C ALA A 167 -12.00 -16.73 24.59
N ASP A 168 -11.22 -17.01 25.62
CA ASP A 168 -11.41 -16.57 27.01
C ASP A 168 -11.61 -15.04 27.13
N TYR A 169 -10.87 -14.24 26.34
CA TYR A 169 -11.03 -12.78 26.33
C TYR A 169 -12.40 -12.34 25.82
N ILE A 170 -12.97 -13.07 24.86
CA ILE A 170 -14.26 -12.76 24.26
C ILE A 170 -15.37 -13.23 25.20
N GLU A 171 -15.21 -14.41 25.78
CA GLU A 171 -16.18 -14.98 26.73
C GLU A 171 -16.28 -14.13 28.00
N ALA A 172 -15.14 -13.68 28.56
CA ALA A 172 -15.13 -12.75 29.68
C ALA A 172 -15.89 -11.46 29.37
N ALA A 173 -15.63 -10.86 28.18
CA ALA A 173 -16.34 -9.64 27.77
C ALA A 173 -17.87 -9.87 27.60
N ARG A 174 -18.28 -11.07 27.13
CA ARG A 174 -19.72 -11.42 27.03
C ARG A 174 -20.36 -11.57 28.41
N ILE A 175 -19.66 -12.16 29.39
CA ILE A 175 -20.11 -12.26 30.78
C ILE A 175 -20.31 -10.86 31.37
N ASP A 176 -19.43 -9.90 31.02
CA ASP A 176 -19.55 -8.48 31.39
C ASP A 176 -20.64 -7.73 30.64
N GLY A 177 -21.45 -8.40 29.79
CA GLY A 177 -22.57 -7.82 29.06
C GLY A 177 -22.16 -7.02 27.80
N ALA A 178 -20.94 -7.19 27.28
CA ALA A 178 -20.52 -6.50 26.05
C ALA A 178 -21.18 -7.12 24.83
N GLY A 179 -21.82 -6.28 23.99
CA GLY A 179 -22.31 -6.69 22.67
C GLY A 179 -21.18 -6.88 21.66
N GLU A 180 -21.43 -7.60 20.55
CA GLU A 180 -20.42 -8.02 19.57
C GLU A 180 -19.59 -6.85 18.97
N LEU A 181 -20.23 -5.70 18.68
CA LEU A 181 -19.49 -4.52 18.20
C LEU A 181 -18.54 -3.97 19.27
N ARG A 182 -18.97 -3.98 20.53
CA ARG A 182 -18.13 -3.54 21.65
C ARG A 182 -16.95 -4.48 21.85
N ILE A 183 -17.18 -5.78 21.74
CA ILE A 183 -16.12 -6.80 21.78
C ILE A 183 -15.11 -6.58 20.65
N LEU A 184 -15.61 -6.35 19.42
CA LEU A 184 -14.74 -6.07 18.28
C LEU A 184 -13.84 -4.85 18.53
N TRP A 185 -14.42 -3.71 18.92
CA TRP A 185 -13.70 -2.45 19.07
C TRP A 185 -12.78 -2.40 20.29
N GLN A 186 -13.25 -2.92 21.44
CA GLN A 186 -12.54 -2.75 22.73
C GLN A 186 -11.64 -3.93 23.09
N VAL A 187 -11.93 -5.14 22.58
CA VAL A 187 -11.18 -6.34 22.94
C VAL A 187 -10.31 -6.83 21.77
N ILE A 188 -10.89 -6.96 20.57
CA ILE A 188 -10.23 -7.61 19.43
C ILE A 188 -9.30 -6.65 18.69
N LEU A 189 -9.79 -5.48 18.24
CA LEU A 189 -9.00 -4.55 17.45
C LEU A 189 -7.70 -4.10 18.14
N PRO A 190 -7.69 -3.80 19.45
CA PRO A 190 -6.44 -3.46 20.12
C PRO A 190 -5.37 -4.56 20.05
N GLN A 191 -5.78 -5.82 19.99
CA GLN A 191 -4.86 -6.96 19.87
C GLN A 191 -4.42 -7.21 18.42
N CYS A 192 -5.21 -6.76 17.44
CA CYS A 192 -4.91 -6.88 16.01
C CYS A 192 -4.11 -5.69 15.45
N LYS A 193 -3.61 -4.76 16.27
CA LYS A 193 -2.84 -3.59 15.81
C LYS A 193 -1.75 -3.90 14.77
N PRO A 194 -0.94 -4.97 14.90
CA PRO A 194 0.05 -5.31 13.89
C PRO A 194 -0.59 -5.66 12.53
N ALA A 195 -1.66 -6.45 12.53
CA ALA A 195 -2.35 -6.84 11.30
C ALA A 195 -3.05 -5.64 10.65
N LEU A 196 -3.68 -4.78 11.45
CA LEU A 196 -4.28 -3.53 10.97
C LEU A 196 -3.22 -2.60 10.34
N ALA A 197 -2.05 -2.48 10.94
CA ALA A 197 -0.97 -1.67 10.39
C ALA A 197 -0.45 -2.23 9.05
N ILE A 198 -0.30 -3.54 8.96
CA ILE A 198 0.07 -4.22 7.71
C ILE A 198 -1.01 -3.98 6.65
N LEU A 199 -2.27 -4.21 6.97
CA LEU A 199 -3.40 -4.00 6.05
C LEU A 199 -3.47 -2.56 5.57
N ALA A 200 -3.31 -1.57 6.48
CA ALA A 200 -3.29 -0.16 6.12
C ALA A 200 -2.17 0.19 5.13
N ILE A 201 -0.94 -0.29 5.39
CA ILE A 201 0.21 -0.02 4.51
C ILE A 201 -0.02 -0.63 3.12
N PHE A 202 -0.46 -1.89 3.04
CA PHE A 202 -0.66 -2.57 1.75
C PHE A 202 -1.81 -1.95 0.97
N SER A 203 -2.98 -1.75 1.60
CA SER A 203 -4.15 -1.16 0.92
C SER A 203 -3.87 0.26 0.41
N PHE A 204 -3.18 1.09 1.21
CA PHE A 204 -2.79 2.42 0.79
C PHE A 204 -1.82 2.37 -0.38
N ARG A 205 -0.73 1.60 -0.26
CA ARG A 205 0.30 1.50 -1.29
C ARG A 205 -0.26 0.96 -2.60
N ASP A 206 -1.03 -0.13 -2.56
CA ASP A 206 -1.56 -0.76 -3.77
C ASP A 206 -2.54 0.17 -4.50
N SER A 207 -3.34 0.95 -3.76
CA SER A 207 -4.20 1.97 -4.35
C SER A 207 -3.42 3.20 -4.81
N TRP A 208 -2.36 3.60 -4.09
CA TRP A 208 -1.50 4.73 -4.44
C TRP A 208 -0.79 4.52 -5.77
N ASP A 209 -0.22 3.34 -6.00
CA ASP A 209 0.52 2.96 -7.20
C ASP A 209 -0.40 2.47 -8.33
N GLN A 210 -1.74 2.44 -8.12
CA GLN A 210 -2.68 1.89 -9.09
C GLN A 210 -2.78 2.78 -10.34
N TYR A 211 -2.44 2.20 -11.49
CA TYR A 211 -2.47 2.86 -12.80
C TYR A 211 -3.62 2.35 -13.67
N LEU A 212 -3.71 1.02 -13.83
CA LEU A 212 -4.56 0.39 -14.84
C LEU A 212 -6.06 0.64 -14.61
N TRP A 213 -6.52 0.56 -13.35
CA TRP A 213 -7.91 0.79 -13.03
C TRP A 213 -8.34 2.26 -13.22
N PRO A 214 -7.64 3.26 -12.68
CA PRO A 214 -7.92 4.66 -12.98
C PRO A 214 -7.87 4.99 -14.48
N LEU A 215 -6.94 4.42 -15.24
CA LEU A 215 -6.85 4.58 -16.69
C LEU A 215 -8.14 4.14 -17.39
N THR A 216 -8.80 3.10 -16.88
CA THR A 216 -9.99 2.52 -17.48
C THR A 216 -11.25 3.33 -17.19
N VAL A 217 -11.35 3.96 -15.99
CA VAL A 217 -12.60 4.61 -15.53
C VAL A 217 -12.56 6.13 -15.51
N VAL A 218 -11.39 6.74 -15.72
CA VAL A 218 -11.18 8.19 -15.69
C VAL A 218 -10.73 8.70 -17.06
N SER A 219 -11.55 9.53 -17.68
CA SER A 219 -11.21 10.23 -18.93
C SER A 219 -11.05 11.75 -18.75
N VAL A 220 -11.47 12.30 -17.60
CA VAL A 220 -11.39 13.73 -17.29
C VAL A 220 -10.11 14.05 -16.51
N ASP A 221 -9.42 15.12 -16.91
CA ASP A 221 -8.15 15.54 -16.31
C ASP A 221 -8.28 15.82 -14.82
N ALA A 222 -9.40 16.42 -14.40
CA ALA A 222 -9.65 16.81 -13.02
C ALA A 222 -9.63 15.65 -11.99
N LEU A 223 -9.84 14.41 -12.43
CA LEU A 223 -9.88 13.23 -11.56
C LEU A 223 -8.68 12.30 -11.74
N ARG A 224 -7.70 12.68 -12.56
CA ARG A 224 -6.50 11.86 -12.74
C ARG A 224 -5.76 11.63 -11.42
N THR A 225 -5.31 10.40 -11.23
CA THR A 225 -4.37 10.02 -10.17
C THR A 225 -2.93 10.31 -10.60
N TYR A 226 -1.99 10.37 -9.63
CA TYR A 226 -0.60 10.70 -9.97
C TYR A 226 0.06 9.69 -10.94
N PRO A 227 -0.16 8.35 -10.86
CA PRO A 227 0.44 7.44 -11.82
C PRO A 227 -0.06 7.68 -13.24
N LEU A 228 -1.36 7.96 -13.37
CA LEU A 228 -1.97 8.27 -14.67
C LEU A 228 -1.41 9.58 -15.23
N GLY A 229 -1.31 10.62 -14.41
CA GLY A 229 -0.71 11.89 -14.79
C GLY A 229 0.78 11.78 -15.14
N LEU A 230 1.54 10.94 -14.41
CA LEU A 230 2.98 10.78 -14.64
C LEU A 230 3.29 10.12 -15.98
N VAL A 231 2.53 9.08 -16.37
CA VAL A 231 2.71 8.42 -17.68
C VAL A 231 2.39 9.41 -18.79
N GLN A 232 1.26 10.09 -18.71
CA GLN A 232 0.86 11.04 -19.73
C GLN A 232 1.78 12.26 -19.83
N PHE A 233 2.33 12.70 -18.71
CA PHE A 233 3.31 13.77 -18.66
C PHE A 233 4.52 13.49 -19.57
N GLY A 234 4.97 12.24 -19.65
CA GLY A 234 6.07 11.84 -20.54
C GLY A 234 5.67 11.77 -22.01
N GLU A 235 4.41 11.44 -22.28
CA GLU A 235 3.91 11.25 -23.65
C GLU A 235 3.49 12.58 -24.31
N ASP A 236 2.73 13.42 -23.59
CA ASP A 236 2.11 14.61 -24.17
C ASP A 236 3.06 15.81 -24.28
N TYR A 237 4.04 15.93 -23.40
CA TYR A 237 4.84 17.15 -23.28
C TYR A 237 6.29 17.02 -23.73
N GLY A 238 6.73 15.81 -24.08
CA GLY A 238 8.14 15.57 -24.43
C GLY A 238 9.10 16.04 -23.33
N ASN A 239 8.61 16.06 -22.08
CA ASN A 239 9.32 16.64 -20.96
C ASN A 239 10.60 15.87 -20.63
N PRO A 240 11.61 16.55 -20.07
CA PRO A 240 12.82 15.89 -19.67
C PRO A 240 12.53 14.75 -18.68
N PRO A 241 13.10 13.55 -18.88
CA PRO A 241 12.95 12.45 -17.92
C PRO A 241 13.36 12.80 -16.49
N THR A 242 14.20 13.83 -16.31
CA THR A 242 14.60 14.36 -15.00
C THR A 242 13.46 14.99 -14.24
N GLU A 243 12.51 15.64 -14.92
CA GLU A 243 11.29 16.16 -14.32
C GLU A 243 10.33 15.03 -13.93
N GLN A 244 10.23 13.96 -14.75
CA GLN A 244 9.48 12.76 -14.38
C GLN A 244 10.06 12.10 -13.12
N MET A 245 11.40 12.00 -13.02
CA MET A 245 12.07 11.51 -11.81
C MET A 245 11.80 12.38 -10.60
N ALA A 246 11.71 13.71 -10.77
CA ALA A 246 11.35 14.62 -9.67
C ALA A 246 9.93 14.33 -9.15
N ILE A 247 8.94 14.12 -10.02
CA ILE A 247 7.59 13.72 -9.61
C ILE A 247 7.58 12.33 -8.97
N ALA A 248 8.32 11.37 -9.52
CA ALA A 248 8.44 10.04 -8.93
C ALA A 248 9.05 10.07 -7.53
N VAL A 249 10.06 10.92 -7.27
CA VAL A 249 10.60 11.15 -5.92
C VAL A 249 9.53 11.70 -4.99
N LEU A 250 8.77 12.72 -5.39
CA LEU A 250 7.67 13.27 -4.59
C LEU A 250 6.61 12.20 -4.29
N ALA A 251 6.32 11.33 -5.25
CA ALA A 251 5.34 10.25 -5.10
C ALA A 251 5.76 9.20 -4.05
N THR A 252 7.04 9.06 -3.74
CA THR A 252 7.48 8.13 -2.67
C THR A 252 7.17 8.65 -1.27
N ILE A 253 7.05 9.97 -1.09
CA ILE A 253 6.94 10.60 0.23
C ILE A 253 5.72 10.10 1.02
N PRO A 254 4.47 10.07 0.48
CA PRO A 254 3.30 9.64 1.24
C PRO A 254 3.40 8.19 1.73
N VAL A 255 3.96 7.29 0.92
CA VAL A 255 4.14 5.88 1.28
C VAL A 255 5.18 5.74 2.40
N PHE A 256 6.31 6.45 2.31
CA PHE A 256 7.31 6.45 3.36
C PHE A 256 6.79 7.06 4.67
N LEU A 257 6.01 8.14 4.60
CA LEU A 257 5.39 8.74 5.78
C LEU A 257 4.42 7.77 6.46
N LEU A 258 3.55 7.11 5.69
CA LEU A 258 2.64 6.10 6.25
C LEU A 258 3.40 4.96 6.92
N PHE A 259 4.45 4.44 6.25
CA PHE A 259 5.29 3.40 6.82
C PHE A 259 5.99 3.87 8.11
N ALA A 260 6.55 5.07 8.12
CA ALA A 260 7.21 5.64 9.30
C ALA A 260 6.26 5.78 10.49
N LEU A 261 4.98 6.11 10.24
CA LEU A 261 3.94 6.20 11.27
C LEU A 261 3.57 4.82 11.84
N LEU A 262 3.45 3.81 10.98
CA LEU A 262 2.92 2.50 11.34
C LEU A 262 4.00 1.45 11.70
N GLN A 263 5.29 1.68 11.41
CA GLN A 263 6.39 0.73 11.59
C GLN A 263 6.49 0.16 13.03
N ARG A 264 6.14 0.95 14.06
CA ARG A 264 6.17 0.50 15.45
C ARG A 264 5.16 -0.63 15.69
N SER A 265 3.94 -0.49 15.15
CA SER A 265 2.89 -1.50 15.26
C SER A 265 3.25 -2.78 14.51
N VAL A 266 3.87 -2.66 13.33
CA VAL A 266 4.35 -3.80 12.55
C VAL A 266 5.42 -4.57 13.32
N ARG A 267 6.42 -3.89 13.90
CA ARG A 267 7.50 -4.54 14.67
C ARG A 267 7.00 -5.31 15.90
N GLN A 268 5.95 -4.84 16.56
CA GLN A 268 5.35 -5.52 17.73
C GLN A 268 4.79 -6.89 17.36
N GLY A 269 4.23 -7.06 16.16
CA GLY A 269 3.74 -8.34 15.68
C GLY A 269 4.84 -9.40 15.49
N PHE A 270 6.02 -8.99 15.03
CA PHE A 270 7.16 -9.90 14.85
C PHE A 270 7.88 -10.24 16.18
N GLY A 271 7.84 -9.34 17.17
CA GLY A 271 8.50 -9.56 18.48
C GLY A 271 7.84 -10.63 19.33
N LEU A 272 6.55 -10.86 19.20
CA LEU A 272 5.80 -11.85 19.96
C LEU A 272 5.96 -13.28 19.41
N SER A 273 6.35 -13.45 18.16
CA SER A 273 6.56 -14.77 17.52
C SER A 273 7.97 -15.35 17.75
N GLY A 274 8.92 -14.53 18.21
CA GLY A 274 10.33 -14.93 18.45
C GLY A 274 10.66 -15.43 19.87
N LEU A 275 9.70 -15.50 20.77
CA LEU A 275 9.88 -15.87 22.19
C LEU A 275 9.18 -17.19 22.56
N LYS A 276 8.92 -18.08 21.60
CA LYS A 276 8.51 -19.46 21.88
C LYS A 276 9.65 -20.43 21.63
#